data_91b7b3959e327808d8021986b20a5bad
#
_entry.id   91b7b3959e327808d8021986b20a5bad
#
_cell.length_a   1.000
_cell.length_b   1.000
_cell.length_c   1.000
_cell.angle_alpha   90.00
_cell.angle_beta   90.00
_cell.angle_gamma   90.00
#
_symmetry.space_group_name_H-M   'P 1'
#
loop_
_entity.id
_entity.type
_entity.pdbx_description
1 polymer ?
#
loop_
_entity_poly.entity_id
_entity_poly.type
_entity_poly.pdbx_seq_one_letter_code
_entity_poly.pdbx_strand_id
1 'polypeptide(L)'
;MQNQTAPTLPSTQLGKALLCLMTSALLFSIMGVCIRFASETVDNATVVFFRNAVGLFIFIPMLLKQGLDFVKTDKLWMHMWRSLVGLAAMYGFFYAIANLKLSNAMVFSYSSPIFIPLIAWLFLKEKITKSMIFAAVIGLVGVLFVAKPDQGLLNVLSFIGLGACFLSAMAFVTVRALTSTEPPERIVFYFCIFGSLISSIPMFWHWRIFTWHELALLIAAGLLANISQLFMSYAYSLAPAGQIGPMNYIAIIFAGIWGFVFWHELPDLFSMIGIFIILFAILLCNPFLQKKLFSCFK
;
A
#
# COMPACT_ATOMS: atom_id res chain seq x y z
N MET A 1 26.23 -26.22 14.75
CA MET A 1 25.36 -25.17 14.15
C MET A 1 23.95 -25.72 14.09
N GLN A 2 23.11 -25.41 15.09
CA GLN A 2 21.71 -25.88 15.14
C GLN A 2 20.88 -25.16 14.08
N ASN A 3 20.32 -25.94 13.17
CA ASN A 3 19.30 -25.52 12.21
C ASN A 3 18.04 -25.07 12.97
N GLN A 4 18.00 -23.83 13.42
CA GLN A 4 16.76 -23.23 13.89
C GLN A 4 15.88 -22.97 12.67
N THR A 5 14.98 -23.91 12.37
CA THR A 5 13.86 -23.70 11.46
C THR A 5 13.07 -22.48 11.97
N ALA A 6 12.87 -21.49 11.09
CA ALA A 6 12.04 -20.34 11.42
C ALA A 6 10.66 -20.84 11.90
N PRO A 7 10.09 -20.26 12.97
CA PRO A 7 8.78 -20.65 13.44
C PRO A 7 7.78 -20.46 12.30
N THR A 8 7.20 -21.57 11.83
CA THR A 8 6.14 -21.54 10.83
C THR A 8 4.90 -20.98 11.53
N LEU A 9 4.44 -19.80 11.10
CA LEU A 9 3.18 -19.24 11.56
C LEU A 9 2.06 -20.29 11.40
N PRO A 10 1.11 -20.37 12.34
CA PRO A 10 -0.08 -21.18 12.16
C PRO A 10 -0.76 -20.80 10.84
N SER A 11 -1.12 -21.79 10.04
CA SER A 11 -1.76 -21.61 8.73
C SER A 11 -2.99 -20.69 8.75
N THR A 12 -3.71 -20.71 9.86
CA THR A 12 -4.88 -19.87 10.14
C THR A 12 -4.55 -18.38 10.25
N GLN A 13 -3.40 -18.01 10.83
CA GLN A 13 -2.99 -16.60 10.97
C GLN A 13 -2.55 -16.04 9.61
N LEU A 14 -1.80 -16.80 8.84
CA LEU A 14 -1.39 -16.37 7.50
C LEU A 14 -2.62 -16.20 6.59
N GLY A 15 -3.57 -17.14 6.60
CA GLY A 15 -4.81 -17.01 5.83
C GLY A 15 -5.59 -15.74 6.18
N LYS A 16 -5.69 -15.40 7.46
CA LYS A 16 -6.31 -14.15 7.92
C LYS A 16 -5.52 -12.91 7.43
N ALA A 17 -4.19 -12.93 7.52
CA ALA A 17 -3.35 -11.84 7.03
C ALA A 17 -3.54 -11.59 5.53
N LEU A 18 -3.55 -12.67 4.73
CA LEU A 18 -3.77 -12.60 3.30
C LEU A 18 -5.16 -12.04 2.95
N LEU A 19 -6.21 -12.50 3.66
CA LEU A 19 -7.57 -12.00 3.46
C LEU A 19 -7.67 -10.51 3.81
N CYS A 20 -7.11 -10.08 4.93
CA CYS A 20 -7.06 -8.67 5.31
C CYS A 20 -6.34 -7.83 4.25
N LEU A 21 -5.22 -8.32 3.72
CA LEU A 21 -4.47 -7.57 2.71
C LEU A 21 -5.21 -7.51 1.36
N MET A 22 -5.91 -8.59 0.97
CA MET A 22 -6.78 -8.59 -0.22
C MET A 22 -7.94 -7.59 -0.06
N THR A 23 -8.60 -7.57 1.10
CA THR A 23 -9.66 -6.60 1.41
C THR A 23 -9.11 -5.18 1.38
N SER A 24 -7.94 -4.95 1.98
CA SER A 24 -7.25 -3.67 1.91
C SER A 24 -6.99 -3.23 0.47
N ALA A 25 -6.44 -4.11 -0.37
CA ALA A 25 -6.16 -3.81 -1.77
C ALA A 25 -7.42 -3.51 -2.60
N LEU A 26 -8.52 -4.23 -2.33
CA LEU A 26 -9.81 -3.97 -2.96
C LEU A 26 -10.33 -2.58 -2.59
N LEU A 27 -10.38 -2.25 -1.30
CA LEU A 27 -10.85 -0.94 -0.83
C LEU A 27 -9.96 0.19 -1.35
N PHE A 28 -8.65 -0.03 -1.36
CA PHE A 28 -7.68 0.92 -1.90
C PHE A 28 -7.86 1.16 -3.41
N SER A 29 -8.21 0.12 -4.16
CA SER A 29 -8.48 0.25 -5.60
C SER A 29 -9.79 1.01 -5.87
N ILE A 30 -10.86 0.79 -5.07
CA ILE A 30 -12.10 1.57 -5.14
C ILE A 30 -11.85 3.03 -4.75
N MET A 31 -11.03 3.28 -3.71
CA MET A 31 -10.56 4.63 -3.40
C MET A 31 -9.91 5.29 -4.61
N GLY A 32 -9.08 4.55 -5.36
CA GLY A 32 -8.45 5.02 -6.60
C GLY A 32 -9.46 5.48 -7.64
N VAL A 33 -10.58 4.78 -7.79
CA VAL A 33 -11.71 5.19 -8.66
C VAL A 33 -12.29 6.52 -8.20
N CYS A 34 -12.60 6.66 -6.90
CA CYS A 34 -13.13 7.91 -6.35
C CYS A 34 -12.15 9.09 -6.57
N ILE A 35 -10.85 8.85 -6.37
CA ILE A 35 -9.82 9.86 -6.61
C ILE A 35 -9.75 10.24 -8.09
N ARG A 36 -9.80 9.28 -9.00
CA ARG A 36 -9.74 9.55 -10.45
C ARG A 36 -10.91 10.44 -10.89
N PHE A 37 -12.13 10.18 -10.42
CA PHE A 37 -13.27 11.05 -10.68
C PHE A 37 -13.12 12.43 -10.00
N ALA A 38 -12.66 12.49 -8.76
CA ALA A 38 -12.46 13.76 -8.06
C ALA A 38 -11.37 14.61 -8.72
N SER A 39 -10.28 14.00 -9.23
CA SER A 39 -9.15 14.70 -9.81
C SER A 39 -9.43 15.37 -11.15
N GLU A 40 -10.61 15.17 -11.74
CA GLU A 40 -11.05 15.94 -12.92
C GLU A 40 -11.26 17.42 -12.57
N THR A 41 -11.62 17.72 -11.33
CA THR A 41 -11.97 19.08 -10.87
C THR A 41 -11.28 19.50 -9.59
N VAL A 42 -10.75 18.56 -8.80
CA VAL A 42 -10.16 18.81 -7.47
C VAL A 42 -8.65 18.60 -7.52
N ASP A 43 -7.92 19.55 -6.92
CA ASP A 43 -6.46 19.48 -6.81
C ASP A 43 -5.98 18.36 -5.89
N ASN A 44 -4.81 17.79 -6.21
CA ASN A 44 -4.21 16.70 -5.44
C ASN A 44 -3.95 17.04 -3.98
N ALA A 45 -3.59 18.29 -3.65
CA ALA A 45 -3.36 18.71 -2.27
C ALA A 45 -4.64 18.58 -1.44
N THR A 46 -5.77 18.95 -2.02
CA THR A 46 -7.11 18.77 -1.43
C THR A 46 -7.46 17.30 -1.22
N VAL A 47 -7.23 16.46 -2.23
CA VAL A 47 -7.49 15.01 -2.13
C VAL A 47 -6.70 14.39 -0.99
N VAL A 48 -5.41 14.72 -0.88
CA VAL A 48 -4.53 14.23 0.19
C VAL A 48 -5.01 14.67 1.57
N PHE A 49 -5.41 15.93 1.71
CA PHE A 49 -5.93 16.44 2.97
C PHE A 49 -7.21 15.72 3.38
N PHE A 50 -8.23 15.70 2.52
CA PHE A 50 -9.50 15.04 2.83
C PHE A 50 -9.33 13.55 3.12
N ARG A 51 -8.46 12.86 2.38
CA ARG A 51 -8.13 11.46 2.64
C ARG A 51 -7.67 11.20 4.08
N ASN A 52 -6.86 12.09 4.65
CA ASN A 52 -6.37 11.96 6.02
C ASN A 52 -7.38 12.52 7.03
N ALA A 53 -7.95 13.71 6.80
CA ALA A 53 -8.86 14.38 7.72
C ALA A 53 -10.16 13.60 7.94
N VAL A 54 -10.76 13.07 6.87
CA VAL A 54 -11.98 12.23 6.96
C VAL A 54 -11.70 10.96 7.76
N GLY A 55 -10.49 10.41 7.69
CA GLY A 55 -10.09 9.27 8.49
C GLY A 55 -10.20 9.48 10.00
N LEU A 56 -10.03 10.70 10.48
CA LEU A 56 -10.16 10.99 11.92
C LEU A 56 -11.57 10.69 12.45
N PHE A 57 -12.61 10.88 11.63
CA PHE A 57 -13.99 10.60 12.04
C PHE A 57 -14.24 9.12 12.35
N ILE A 58 -13.49 8.20 11.71
CA ILE A 58 -13.58 6.75 11.96
C ILE A 58 -13.19 6.41 13.41
N PHE A 59 -12.31 7.21 14.01
CA PHE A 59 -11.77 6.95 15.34
C PHE A 59 -12.55 7.65 16.47
N ILE A 60 -13.54 8.50 16.15
CA ILE A 60 -14.39 9.16 17.17
C ILE A 60 -15.03 8.14 18.13
N PRO A 61 -15.64 7.03 17.66
CA PRO A 61 -16.24 6.05 18.58
C PRO A 61 -15.22 5.41 19.53
N MET A 62 -13.97 5.23 19.07
CA MET A 62 -12.90 4.69 19.91
C MET A 62 -12.44 5.70 20.95
N LEU A 63 -12.28 6.95 20.56
CA LEU A 63 -11.95 8.05 21.47
C LEU A 63 -13.04 8.23 22.55
N LEU A 64 -14.32 8.11 22.19
CA LEU A 64 -15.43 8.20 23.15
C LEU A 64 -15.47 7.02 24.13
N LYS A 65 -15.07 5.79 23.68
CA LYS A 65 -15.08 4.60 24.51
C LYS A 65 -13.84 4.48 25.41
N GLN A 66 -12.66 4.76 24.89
CA GLN A 66 -11.37 4.53 25.57
C GLN A 66 -10.77 5.84 26.12
N GLY A 67 -11.34 7.00 25.76
CA GLY A 67 -10.85 8.28 26.18
C GLY A 67 -9.40 8.53 25.74
N LEU A 68 -8.64 9.24 26.57
CA LEU A 68 -7.24 9.57 26.31
C LEU A 68 -6.31 8.34 26.32
N ASP A 69 -6.73 7.19 26.85
CA ASP A 69 -5.90 5.98 26.85
C ASP A 69 -5.73 5.42 25.44
N PHE A 70 -6.68 5.67 24.52
CA PHE A 70 -6.52 5.34 23.12
C PHE A 70 -5.35 6.08 22.47
N VAL A 71 -5.10 7.32 22.88
CA VAL A 71 -4.06 8.21 22.31
C VAL A 71 -2.68 7.98 22.95
N LYS A 72 -2.61 7.38 24.14
CA LYS A 72 -1.33 7.19 24.84
C LYS A 72 -0.42 6.23 24.06
N THR A 73 0.81 6.66 23.77
CA THR A 73 1.83 5.87 23.11
C THR A 73 3.23 6.29 23.57
N ASP A 74 4.11 5.33 23.76
CA ASP A 74 5.53 5.56 23.98
C ASP A 74 6.33 5.59 22.67
N LYS A 75 5.63 5.42 21.52
CA LYS A 75 6.22 5.31 20.17
C LYS A 75 5.87 6.48 19.26
N LEU A 76 5.57 7.66 19.84
CA LEU A 76 5.14 8.84 19.08
C LEU A 76 6.09 9.17 17.92
N TRP A 77 7.41 9.07 18.14
CA TRP A 77 8.41 9.30 17.11
C TRP A 77 8.28 8.32 15.94
N MET A 78 8.00 7.05 16.21
CA MET A 78 7.79 6.04 15.15
C MET A 78 6.49 6.32 14.36
N HIS A 79 5.43 6.77 15.02
CA HIS A 79 4.20 7.19 14.35
C HIS A 79 4.44 8.41 13.44
N MET A 80 5.20 9.40 13.93
CA MET A 80 5.59 10.57 13.15
C MET A 80 6.45 10.16 11.95
N TRP A 81 7.48 9.33 12.16
CA TRP A 81 8.31 8.80 11.10
C TRP A 81 7.50 8.06 10.03
N ARG A 82 6.62 7.14 10.45
CA ARG A 82 5.71 6.44 9.54
C ARG A 82 4.86 7.39 8.71
N SER A 83 4.38 8.45 9.33
CA SER A 83 3.54 9.44 8.65
C SER A 83 4.35 10.28 7.67
N LEU A 84 5.54 10.72 8.04
CA LEU A 84 6.43 11.47 7.17
C LEU A 84 6.83 10.67 5.93
N VAL A 85 7.32 9.43 6.11
CA VAL A 85 7.73 8.59 4.97
C VAL A 85 6.55 8.20 4.10
N GLY A 86 5.38 7.96 4.70
CA GLY A 86 4.16 7.62 3.96
C GLY A 86 3.63 8.80 3.14
N LEU A 87 3.64 10.01 3.68
CA LEU A 87 3.26 11.24 2.96
C LEU A 87 4.29 11.59 1.88
N ALA A 88 5.58 11.52 2.19
CA ALA A 88 6.63 11.77 1.21
C ALA A 88 6.53 10.78 0.03
N ALA A 89 6.27 9.50 0.30
CA ALA A 89 6.00 8.51 -0.74
C ALA A 89 4.80 8.91 -1.60
N MET A 90 3.71 9.36 -0.99
CA MET A 90 2.48 9.73 -1.69
C MET A 90 2.67 10.98 -2.56
N TYR A 91 3.30 12.02 -2.04
CA TYR A 91 3.60 13.22 -2.83
C TYR A 91 4.61 12.93 -3.95
N GLY A 92 5.65 12.13 -3.67
CA GLY A 92 6.59 11.70 -4.71
C GLY A 92 5.92 10.89 -5.81
N PHE A 93 4.95 10.04 -5.46
CA PHE A 93 4.15 9.31 -6.42
C PHE A 93 3.25 10.23 -7.25
N PHE A 94 2.56 11.19 -6.65
CA PHE A 94 1.75 12.15 -7.39
C PHE A 94 2.61 13.03 -8.31
N TYR A 95 3.81 13.42 -7.85
CA TYR A 95 4.75 14.12 -8.70
C TYR A 95 5.20 13.27 -9.90
N ALA A 96 5.44 11.97 -9.69
CA ALA A 96 5.78 11.04 -10.78
C ALA A 96 4.63 10.91 -11.79
N ILE A 97 3.37 10.80 -11.33
CA ILE A 97 2.19 10.76 -12.23
C ILE A 97 2.07 12.05 -13.05
N ALA A 98 2.32 13.20 -12.44
CA ALA A 98 2.19 14.49 -13.11
C ALA A 98 3.27 14.75 -14.18
N ASN A 99 4.47 14.15 -14.04
CA ASN A 99 5.64 14.47 -14.85
C ASN A 99 6.18 13.31 -15.69
N LEU A 100 5.72 12.08 -15.44
CA LEU A 100 6.07 10.88 -16.20
C LEU A 100 4.86 10.37 -16.97
N LYS A 101 5.09 9.56 -18.00
CA LYS A 101 4.01 8.79 -18.58
C LYS A 101 3.38 7.87 -17.52
N LEU A 102 2.06 7.75 -17.53
CA LEU A 102 1.31 7.01 -16.53
C LEU A 102 1.83 5.57 -16.37
N SER A 103 2.18 4.91 -17.46
CA SER A 103 2.77 3.57 -17.45
C SER A 103 4.05 3.49 -16.61
N ASN A 104 4.96 4.48 -16.76
CA ASN A 104 6.20 4.53 -16.00
C ASN A 104 5.94 4.84 -14.52
N ALA A 105 5.03 5.77 -14.22
CA ALA A 105 4.63 6.09 -12.85
C ALA A 105 3.99 4.88 -12.13
N MET A 106 3.19 4.07 -12.84
CA MET A 106 2.60 2.84 -12.30
C MET A 106 3.66 1.79 -11.94
N VAL A 107 4.72 1.63 -12.73
CA VAL A 107 5.82 0.73 -12.39
C VAL A 107 6.40 1.10 -11.02
N PHE A 108 6.66 2.37 -10.78
CA PHE A 108 7.20 2.81 -9.49
C PHE A 108 6.22 2.59 -8.35
N SER A 109 4.92 2.90 -8.51
CA SER A 109 3.91 2.69 -7.48
C SER A 109 3.84 1.27 -6.98
N TYR A 110 3.86 0.33 -7.92
CA TYR A 110 3.66 -1.08 -7.62
C TYR A 110 4.96 -1.86 -7.44
N SER A 111 6.13 -1.20 -7.46
CA SER A 111 7.41 -1.85 -7.22
C SER A 111 7.81 -1.93 -5.74
N SER A 112 7.08 -1.28 -4.83
CA SER A 112 7.37 -1.30 -3.39
C SER A 112 7.52 -2.71 -2.79
N PRO A 113 6.78 -3.75 -3.21
CA PRO A 113 6.96 -5.10 -2.69
C PRO A 113 8.36 -5.70 -2.88
N ILE A 114 9.16 -5.19 -3.83
CA ILE A 114 10.54 -5.67 -4.01
C ILE A 114 11.47 -5.20 -2.88
N PHE A 115 11.19 -4.00 -2.34
CA PHE A 115 11.97 -3.41 -1.26
C PHE A 115 11.53 -3.89 0.13
N ILE A 116 10.26 -4.29 0.30
CA ILE A 116 9.71 -4.68 1.61
C ILE A 116 10.53 -5.79 2.29
N PRO A 117 10.85 -6.95 1.64
CA PRO A 117 11.64 -7.99 2.29
C PRO A 117 13.03 -7.51 2.69
N LEU A 118 13.68 -6.70 1.85
CA LEU A 118 15.03 -6.18 2.10
C LEU A 118 15.03 -5.22 3.29
N ILE A 119 14.08 -4.29 3.35
CA ILE A 119 13.94 -3.33 4.44
C ILE A 119 13.54 -4.05 5.73
N ALA A 120 12.63 -5.02 5.68
CA ALA A 120 12.23 -5.83 6.83
C ALA A 120 13.38 -6.65 7.40
N TRP A 121 14.24 -7.20 6.55
CA TRP A 121 15.46 -7.87 6.99
C TRP A 121 16.42 -6.91 7.68
N LEU A 122 16.67 -5.74 7.09
CA LEU A 122 17.62 -4.76 7.60
C LEU A 122 17.16 -4.16 8.95
N PHE A 123 15.91 -3.76 9.06
CA PHE A 123 15.38 -3.02 10.21
C PHE A 123 14.71 -3.90 11.27
N LEU A 124 14.01 -4.96 10.86
CA LEU A 124 13.27 -5.85 11.77
C LEU A 124 13.99 -7.18 12.01
N LYS A 125 15.11 -7.41 11.31
CA LYS A 125 15.84 -8.69 11.32
C LYS A 125 14.95 -9.89 10.96
N GLU A 126 13.89 -9.64 10.18
CA GLU A 126 13.05 -10.71 9.65
C GLU A 126 13.87 -11.59 8.69
N LYS A 127 13.67 -12.92 8.76
CA LYS A 127 14.40 -13.85 7.88
C LYS A 127 13.86 -13.75 6.45
N ILE A 128 14.74 -13.43 5.50
CA ILE A 128 14.40 -13.47 4.08
C ILE A 128 14.52 -14.92 3.58
N THR A 129 13.48 -15.40 2.93
CA THR A 129 13.52 -16.68 2.21
C THR A 129 13.72 -16.43 0.71
N LYS A 130 14.35 -17.39 0.03
CA LYS A 130 14.48 -17.33 -1.45
C LYS A 130 13.14 -17.15 -2.15
N SER A 131 12.10 -17.76 -1.60
CA SER A 131 10.73 -17.64 -2.13
C SER A 131 10.16 -16.22 -2.03
N MET A 132 10.44 -15.48 -0.96
CA MET A 132 9.99 -14.09 -0.82
C MET A 132 10.63 -13.19 -1.87
N ILE A 133 11.95 -13.34 -2.10
CA ILE A 133 12.66 -12.57 -3.13
C ILE A 133 12.11 -12.97 -4.51
N PHE A 134 11.95 -14.26 -4.77
CA PHE A 134 11.48 -14.76 -6.04
C PHE A 134 10.06 -14.27 -6.36
N ALA A 135 9.16 -14.29 -5.37
CA ALA A 135 7.80 -13.73 -5.51
C ALA A 135 7.82 -12.22 -5.79
N ALA A 136 8.68 -11.47 -5.10
CA ALA A 136 8.79 -10.03 -5.31
C ALA A 136 9.32 -9.70 -6.72
N VAL A 137 10.34 -10.42 -7.19
CA VAL A 137 10.92 -10.24 -8.53
C VAL A 137 9.92 -10.64 -9.63
N ILE A 138 9.27 -11.81 -9.50
CA ILE A 138 8.26 -12.25 -10.47
C ILE A 138 7.09 -11.28 -10.52
N GLY A 139 6.62 -10.82 -9.34
CA GLY A 139 5.56 -9.82 -9.29
C GLY A 139 5.94 -8.52 -10.01
N LEU A 140 7.18 -8.04 -9.85
CA LEU A 140 7.68 -6.89 -10.59
C LEU A 140 7.68 -7.13 -12.10
N VAL A 141 8.11 -8.31 -12.55
CA VAL A 141 8.02 -8.67 -13.99
C VAL A 141 6.59 -8.57 -14.47
N GLY A 142 5.62 -9.09 -13.72
CA GLY A 142 4.20 -8.94 -14.04
C GLY A 142 3.74 -7.48 -14.11
N VAL A 143 4.21 -6.62 -13.19
CA VAL A 143 3.94 -5.18 -13.22
C VAL A 143 4.47 -4.54 -14.52
N LEU A 144 5.67 -4.91 -14.95
CA LEU A 144 6.26 -4.39 -16.21
C LEU A 144 5.41 -4.77 -17.42
N PHE A 145 4.86 -6.00 -17.45
CA PHE A 145 3.96 -6.43 -18.51
C PHE A 145 2.64 -5.64 -18.52
N VAL A 146 2.05 -5.36 -17.35
CA VAL A 146 0.79 -4.59 -17.24
C VAL A 146 1.02 -3.12 -17.57
N ALA A 147 2.06 -2.51 -17.00
CA ALA A 147 2.33 -1.09 -17.14
C ALA A 147 2.93 -0.70 -18.50
N LYS A 148 3.64 -1.63 -19.17
CA LYS A 148 4.30 -1.40 -20.48
C LYS A 148 5.11 -0.11 -20.49
N PRO A 149 6.12 0.02 -19.62
CA PRO A 149 6.92 1.22 -19.56
C PRO A 149 7.61 1.48 -20.91
N ASP A 150 7.74 2.74 -21.26
CA ASP A 150 8.48 3.14 -22.46
C ASP A 150 9.97 3.39 -22.17
N GLN A 151 10.70 3.81 -23.23
CA GLN A 151 12.13 4.11 -23.13
C GLN A 151 12.44 5.27 -22.14
N GLY A 152 11.45 6.08 -21.77
CA GLY A 152 11.59 7.15 -20.78
C GLY A 152 11.58 6.68 -19.33
N LEU A 153 11.52 5.36 -19.07
CA LEU A 153 11.57 4.82 -17.70
C LEU A 153 12.87 5.19 -16.97
N LEU A 154 13.99 5.31 -17.66
CA LEU A 154 15.30 5.64 -17.10
C LEU A 154 15.66 7.11 -17.35
N ASN A 155 14.95 8.03 -16.71
CA ASN A 155 15.28 9.45 -16.71
C ASN A 155 15.46 9.98 -15.28
N VAL A 156 15.89 11.25 -15.15
CA VAL A 156 16.15 11.87 -13.83
C VAL A 156 14.89 11.88 -12.95
N LEU A 157 13.70 12.10 -13.54
CA LEU A 157 12.43 12.11 -12.80
C LEU A 157 12.06 10.73 -12.26
N SER A 158 12.56 9.68 -12.87
CA SER A 158 12.35 8.29 -12.42
C SER A 158 12.99 8.01 -11.07
N PHE A 159 14.05 8.72 -10.71
CA PHE A 159 14.64 8.61 -9.37
C PHE A 159 13.69 9.10 -8.28
N ILE A 160 12.81 10.08 -8.58
CA ILE A 160 11.77 10.53 -7.65
C ILE A 160 10.73 9.42 -7.46
N GLY A 161 10.27 8.80 -8.56
CA GLY A 161 9.36 7.65 -8.50
C GLY A 161 9.96 6.46 -7.74
N LEU A 162 11.22 6.14 -7.98
CA LEU A 162 11.94 5.07 -7.27
C LEU A 162 12.10 5.40 -5.78
N GLY A 163 12.43 6.65 -5.45
CA GLY A 163 12.50 7.14 -4.08
C GLY A 163 11.15 7.04 -3.37
N ALA A 164 10.06 7.43 -4.02
CA ALA A 164 8.70 7.30 -3.51
C ALA A 164 8.33 5.84 -3.24
N CYS A 165 8.71 4.94 -4.15
CA CYS A 165 8.54 3.49 -4.01
C CYS A 165 9.28 2.93 -2.79
N PHE A 166 10.54 3.31 -2.60
CA PHE A 166 11.35 2.92 -1.45
C PHE A 166 10.74 3.46 -0.14
N LEU A 167 10.34 4.73 -0.09
CA LEU A 167 9.67 5.33 1.07
C LEU A 167 8.34 4.63 1.38
N SER A 168 7.57 4.23 0.36
CA SER A 168 6.36 3.43 0.53
C SER A 168 6.67 2.08 1.21
N ALA A 169 7.71 1.38 0.76
CA ALA A 169 8.15 0.13 1.38
C ALA A 169 8.61 0.35 2.84
N MET A 170 9.33 1.45 3.12
CA MET A 170 9.68 1.84 4.50
C MET A 170 8.45 2.09 5.36
N ALA A 171 7.42 2.75 4.81
CA ALA A 171 6.17 2.98 5.54
C ALA A 171 5.49 1.65 5.91
N PHE A 172 5.41 0.67 5.00
CA PHE A 172 4.85 -0.66 5.29
C PHE A 172 5.65 -1.42 6.35
N VAL A 173 6.98 -1.40 6.27
CA VAL A 173 7.85 -2.03 7.28
C VAL A 173 7.73 -1.33 8.63
N THR A 174 7.57 0.00 8.66
CA THR A 174 7.35 0.74 9.90
C THR A 174 5.98 0.39 10.52
N VAL A 175 4.93 0.20 9.71
CA VAL A 175 3.65 -0.34 10.21
C VAL A 175 3.87 -1.70 10.87
N ARG A 176 4.59 -2.61 10.22
CA ARG A 176 4.94 -3.92 10.79
C ARG A 176 5.70 -3.80 12.11
N ALA A 177 6.65 -2.86 12.20
CA ALA A 177 7.39 -2.59 13.44
C ALA A 177 6.45 -2.10 14.56
N LEU A 178 5.56 -1.15 14.25
CA LEU A 178 4.61 -0.59 15.21
C LEU A 178 3.60 -1.63 15.69
N THR A 179 3.12 -2.54 14.83
CA THR A 179 2.12 -3.56 15.22
C THR A 179 2.63 -4.56 16.25
N SER A 180 3.92 -4.56 16.60
CA SER A 180 4.47 -5.35 17.70
C SER A 180 4.15 -4.78 19.09
N THR A 181 3.84 -3.49 19.19
CA THR A 181 3.63 -2.76 20.44
C THR A 181 2.36 -1.93 20.47
N GLU A 182 1.82 -1.61 19.30
CA GLU A 182 0.69 -0.72 19.12
C GLU A 182 -0.47 -1.41 18.39
N PRO A 183 -1.73 -1.17 18.79
CA PRO A 183 -2.87 -1.68 18.05
C PRO A 183 -2.96 -1.02 16.66
N PRO A 184 -3.40 -1.75 15.63
CA PRO A 184 -3.52 -1.24 14.26
C PRO A 184 -4.30 0.07 14.15
N GLU A 185 -5.35 0.23 14.94
CA GLU A 185 -6.21 1.41 14.96
C GLU A 185 -5.43 2.67 15.37
N ARG A 186 -4.57 2.55 16.38
CA ARG A 186 -3.72 3.66 16.86
C ARG A 186 -2.71 4.07 15.79
N ILE A 187 -2.16 3.11 15.05
CA ILE A 187 -1.21 3.38 13.97
C ILE A 187 -1.87 4.21 12.87
N VAL A 188 -3.08 3.84 12.46
CA VAL A 188 -3.84 4.58 11.43
C VAL A 188 -4.31 5.93 11.96
N PHE A 189 -4.75 6.01 13.21
CA PHE A 189 -5.15 7.27 13.85
C PHE A 189 -4.03 8.31 13.84
N TYR A 190 -2.82 7.95 14.26
CA TYR A 190 -1.68 8.86 14.21
C TYR A 190 -1.29 9.24 12.80
N PHE A 191 -1.43 8.32 11.84
CA PHE A 191 -1.23 8.66 10.44
C PHE A 191 -2.23 9.69 9.95
N CYS A 192 -3.50 9.58 10.35
CA CYS A 192 -4.52 10.57 10.03
C CYS A 192 -4.21 11.93 10.65
N ILE A 193 -3.77 11.99 11.92
CA ILE A 193 -3.41 13.25 12.60
C ILE A 193 -2.24 13.91 11.87
N PHE A 194 -1.09 13.27 11.80
CA PHE A 194 0.10 13.85 11.19
C PHE A 194 -0.12 14.12 9.70
N GLY A 195 -0.85 13.20 9.02
CA GLY A 195 -1.21 13.35 7.63
C GLY A 195 -2.08 14.59 7.38
N SER A 196 -3.09 14.82 8.21
CA SER A 196 -3.96 16.00 8.11
C SER A 196 -3.19 17.28 8.41
N LEU A 197 -2.36 17.31 9.47
CA LEU A 197 -1.57 18.45 9.82
C LEU A 197 -0.60 18.86 8.72
N ILE A 198 0.14 17.91 8.15
CA ILE A 198 1.13 18.20 7.11
C ILE A 198 0.44 18.57 5.79
N SER A 199 -0.63 17.86 5.41
CA SER A 199 -1.33 18.12 4.16
C SER A 199 -2.24 19.36 4.20
N SER A 200 -2.56 19.89 5.38
CA SER A 200 -3.27 21.17 5.51
C SER A 200 -2.46 22.34 4.96
N ILE A 201 -1.12 22.28 5.03
CA ILE A 201 -0.23 23.33 4.53
C ILE A 201 -0.44 23.57 3.03
N PRO A 202 -0.19 22.60 2.12
CA PRO A 202 -0.43 22.82 0.69
C PRO A 202 -1.91 23.06 0.38
N MET A 203 -2.83 22.43 1.12
CA MET A 203 -4.26 22.62 0.89
C MET A 203 -4.69 24.07 1.14
N PHE A 204 -4.08 24.80 2.06
CA PHE A 204 -4.45 26.17 2.37
C PHE A 204 -4.43 27.08 1.12
N TRP A 205 -3.50 26.86 0.20
CA TRP A 205 -3.41 27.61 -1.07
C TRP A 205 -4.38 27.13 -2.16
N HIS A 206 -4.96 25.94 -2.01
CA HIS A 206 -5.89 25.33 -2.97
C HIS A 206 -7.32 25.28 -2.44
N TRP A 207 -7.59 25.98 -1.32
CA TRP A 207 -8.93 26.01 -0.73
C TRP A 207 -9.95 26.67 -1.63
N ARG A 208 -11.08 26.00 -1.86
CA ARG A 208 -12.26 26.52 -2.55
C ARG A 208 -13.53 25.90 -1.98
N ILE A 209 -14.67 26.41 -2.40
CA ILE A 209 -15.95 25.79 -2.10
C ILE A 209 -16.12 24.58 -3.04
N PHE A 210 -16.42 23.43 -2.45
CA PHE A 210 -16.63 22.18 -3.18
C PHE A 210 -18.11 21.96 -3.47
N THR A 211 -18.41 21.36 -4.62
CA THR A 211 -19.75 20.86 -4.92
C THR A 211 -20.09 19.65 -4.07
N TRP A 212 -21.37 19.33 -3.92
CA TRP A 212 -21.80 18.14 -3.17
C TRP A 212 -21.24 16.83 -3.75
N HIS A 213 -21.13 16.76 -5.06
CA HIS A 213 -20.55 15.60 -5.74
C HIS A 213 -19.05 15.45 -5.40
N GLU A 214 -18.27 16.51 -5.50
CA GLU A 214 -16.85 16.51 -5.14
C GLU A 214 -16.65 16.14 -3.67
N LEU A 215 -17.46 16.73 -2.78
CA LEU A 215 -17.39 16.42 -1.36
C LEU A 215 -17.72 14.95 -1.07
N ALA A 216 -18.73 14.39 -1.73
CA ALA A 216 -19.07 12.97 -1.60
C ALA A 216 -17.93 12.05 -2.06
N LEU A 217 -17.27 12.37 -3.18
CA LEU A 217 -16.10 11.62 -3.67
C LEU A 217 -14.93 11.72 -2.72
N LEU A 218 -14.63 12.91 -2.17
CA LEU A 218 -13.55 13.14 -1.22
C LEU A 218 -13.79 12.39 0.10
N ILE A 219 -15.02 12.41 0.61
CA ILE A 219 -15.40 11.67 1.82
C ILE A 219 -15.31 10.17 1.58
N ALA A 220 -15.86 9.67 0.46
CA ALA A 220 -15.78 8.26 0.10
C ALA A 220 -14.32 7.80 -0.03
N ALA A 221 -13.49 8.57 -0.73
CA ALA A 221 -12.06 8.28 -0.86
C ALA A 221 -11.36 8.25 0.51
N GLY A 222 -11.67 9.20 1.40
CA GLY A 222 -11.10 9.25 2.75
C GLY A 222 -11.51 8.05 3.61
N LEU A 223 -12.79 7.69 3.61
CA LEU A 223 -13.28 6.51 4.35
C LEU A 223 -12.65 5.22 3.83
N LEU A 224 -12.72 4.99 2.51
CA LEU A 224 -12.15 3.80 1.87
C LEU A 224 -10.64 3.67 2.12
N ALA A 225 -9.90 4.78 2.02
CA ALA A 225 -8.47 4.81 2.28
C ALA A 225 -8.15 4.36 3.70
N ASN A 226 -8.85 4.89 4.69
CA ASN A 226 -8.53 4.63 6.09
C ASN A 226 -9.01 3.25 6.55
N ILE A 227 -10.15 2.76 6.06
CA ILE A 227 -10.57 1.38 6.28
C ILE A 227 -9.57 0.41 5.63
N SER A 228 -9.11 0.70 4.41
CA SER A 228 -8.03 -0.05 3.75
C SER A 228 -6.76 -0.09 4.60
N GLN A 229 -6.34 1.06 5.13
CA GLN A 229 -5.15 1.17 6.01
C GLN A 229 -5.32 0.34 7.30
N LEU A 230 -6.52 0.26 7.87
CA LEU A 230 -6.80 -0.60 9.02
C LEU A 230 -6.60 -2.07 8.67
N PHE A 231 -7.22 -2.56 7.59
CA PHE A 231 -7.04 -3.95 7.14
C PHE A 231 -5.57 -4.26 6.81
N MET A 232 -4.86 -3.34 6.18
CA MET A 232 -3.43 -3.47 5.92
C MET A 232 -2.63 -3.58 7.23
N SER A 233 -2.89 -2.71 8.20
CA SER A 233 -2.19 -2.72 9.49
C SER A 233 -2.49 -4.01 10.27
N TYR A 234 -3.72 -4.51 10.22
CA TYR A 234 -4.09 -5.84 10.75
C TYR A 234 -3.34 -6.97 10.03
N ALA A 235 -3.22 -6.93 8.72
CA ALA A 235 -2.46 -7.95 8.00
C ALA A 235 -0.99 -7.99 8.45
N TYR A 236 -0.36 -6.81 8.58
CA TYR A 236 1.02 -6.70 9.05
C TYR A 236 1.19 -7.04 10.55
N SER A 237 0.13 -7.00 11.36
CA SER A 237 0.20 -7.51 12.75
C SER A 237 0.23 -9.04 12.81
N LEU A 238 -0.36 -9.71 11.84
CA LEU A 238 -0.53 -11.16 11.82
C LEU A 238 0.62 -11.92 11.15
N ALA A 239 1.37 -11.27 10.24
CA ALA A 239 2.41 -11.95 9.46
C ALA A 239 3.61 -11.04 9.15
N PRO A 240 4.81 -11.63 8.93
CA PRO A 240 6.03 -10.90 8.55
C PRO A 240 5.84 -10.10 7.25
N ALA A 241 6.38 -8.87 7.24
CA ALA A 241 6.25 -7.98 6.10
C ALA A 241 6.85 -8.57 4.81
N GLY A 242 7.99 -9.22 4.90
CA GLY A 242 8.63 -9.87 3.77
C GLY A 242 7.80 -10.98 3.14
N GLN A 243 6.96 -11.68 3.95
CA GLN A 243 6.13 -12.79 3.48
C GLN A 243 4.87 -12.32 2.76
N ILE A 244 4.19 -11.28 3.29
CA ILE A 244 2.92 -10.80 2.74
C ILE A 244 3.09 -9.60 1.81
N GLY A 245 4.24 -8.94 1.80
CA GLY A 245 4.53 -7.78 0.96
C GLY A 245 4.17 -7.96 -0.53
N PRO A 246 4.55 -9.06 -1.18
CA PRO A 246 4.20 -9.31 -2.58
C PRO A 246 2.70 -9.38 -2.87
N MET A 247 1.84 -9.62 -1.86
CA MET A 247 0.38 -9.57 -2.02
C MET A 247 -0.13 -8.19 -2.43
N ASN A 248 0.62 -7.12 -2.15
CA ASN A 248 0.22 -5.76 -2.58
C ASN A 248 0.10 -5.63 -4.10
N TYR A 249 0.72 -6.53 -4.88
CA TYR A 249 0.52 -6.57 -6.34
C TYR A 249 -0.93 -6.84 -6.75
N ILE A 250 -1.77 -7.43 -5.89
CA ILE A 250 -3.18 -7.70 -6.21
C ILE A 250 -3.97 -6.41 -6.49
N ALA A 251 -3.53 -5.28 -5.95
CA ALA A 251 -4.14 -3.98 -6.20
C ALA A 251 -4.14 -3.59 -7.70
N ILE A 252 -3.12 -4.04 -8.46
CA ILE A 252 -3.06 -3.82 -9.91
C ILE A 252 -4.21 -4.55 -10.61
N ILE A 253 -4.50 -5.77 -10.18
CA ILE A 253 -5.58 -6.59 -10.76
C ILE A 253 -6.93 -5.91 -10.54
N PHE A 254 -7.17 -5.46 -9.31
CA PHE A 254 -8.39 -4.71 -8.99
C PHE A 254 -8.46 -3.39 -9.76
N ALA A 255 -7.35 -2.64 -9.88
CA ALA A 255 -7.31 -1.42 -10.66
C ALA A 255 -7.63 -1.68 -12.16
N GLY A 256 -7.12 -2.78 -12.72
CA GLY A 256 -7.46 -3.20 -14.08
C GLY A 256 -8.94 -3.53 -14.26
N ILE A 257 -9.57 -4.22 -13.28
CA ILE A 257 -11.01 -4.51 -13.29
C ILE A 257 -11.81 -3.20 -13.31
N TRP A 258 -11.47 -2.24 -12.44
CA TRP A 258 -12.16 -0.95 -12.40
C TRP A 258 -11.91 -0.11 -13.66
N GLY A 259 -10.71 -0.16 -14.24
CA GLY A 259 -10.39 0.46 -15.53
C GLY A 259 -11.31 -0.06 -16.64
N PHE A 260 -11.56 -1.37 -16.68
CA PHE A 260 -12.50 -1.97 -17.61
C PHE A 260 -13.95 -1.53 -17.34
N VAL A 261 -14.40 -1.59 -16.06
CA VAL A 261 -15.81 -1.32 -15.70
C VAL A 261 -16.19 0.14 -15.93
N PHE A 262 -15.34 1.11 -15.55
CA PHE A 262 -15.69 2.54 -15.56
C PHE A 262 -15.20 3.28 -16.81
N TRP A 263 -14.08 2.85 -17.39
CA TRP A 263 -13.47 3.55 -18.54
C TRP A 263 -13.36 2.68 -19.79
N HIS A 264 -13.91 1.43 -19.76
CA HIS A 264 -13.87 0.49 -20.89
C HIS A 264 -12.44 0.20 -21.39
N GLU A 265 -11.45 0.30 -20.49
CA GLU A 265 -10.05 0.00 -20.79
C GLU A 265 -9.88 -1.51 -20.89
N LEU A 266 -9.89 -2.06 -22.09
CA LEU A 266 -9.70 -3.50 -22.33
C LEU A 266 -8.22 -3.87 -22.10
N PRO A 267 -7.93 -4.86 -21.24
CA PRO A 267 -6.57 -5.37 -21.11
C PRO A 267 -6.17 -6.08 -22.41
N ASP A 268 -5.06 -5.68 -22.99
CA ASP A 268 -4.49 -6.38 -24.12
C ASP A 268 -3.74 -7.65 -23.70
N LEU A 269 -3.21 -8.40 -24.66
CA LEU A 269 -2.53 -9.68 -24.42
C LEU A 269 -1.38 -9.54 -23.40
N PHE A 270 -0.57 -8.47 -23.49
CA PHE A 270 0.55 -8.25 -22.56
C PHE A 270 0.06 -8.00 -21.13
N SER A 271 -0.97 -7.20 -20.98
CA SER A 271 -1.60 -6.96 -19.66
C SER A 271 -2.19 -8.24 -19.08
N MET A 272 -2.83 -9.07 -19.89
CA MET A 272 -3.32 -10.39 -19.43
C MET A 272 -2.18 -11.29 -18.96
N ILE A 273 -1.09 -11.40 -19.73
CA ILE A 273 0.11 -12.16 -19.32
C ILE A 273 0.65 -11.62 -18.01
N GLY A 274 0.76 -10.29 -17.86
CA GLY A 274 1.22 -9.65 -16.64
C GLY A 274 0.35 -9.97 -15.43
N ILE A 275 -0.97 -9.98 -15.59
CA ILE A 275 -1.92 -10.37 -14.54
C ILE A 275 -1.68 -11.82 -14.10
N PHE A 276 -1.50 -12.75 -15.04
CA PHE A 276 -1.19 -14.15 -14.70
C PHE A 276 0.14 -14.30 -13.96
N ILE A 277 1.18 -13.54 -14.36
CA ILE A 277 2.47 -13.51 -13.67
C ILE A 277 2.31 -12.99 -12.22
N ILE A 278 1.52 -11.93 -12.02
CA ILE A 278 1.23 -11.37 -10.69
C ILE A 278 0.49 -12.39 -9.84
N LEU A 279 -0.55 -13.05 -10.37
CA LEU A 279 -1.27 -14.09 -9.65
C LEU A 279 -0.34 -15.23 -9.23
N PHE A 280 0.55 -15.66 -10.12
CA PHE A 280 1.54 -16.68 -9.80
C PHE A 280 2.50 -16.23 -8.69
N ALA A 281 2.98 -14.98 -8.74
CA ALA A 281 3.82 -14.40 -7.68
C ALA A 281 3.11 -14.38 -6.31
N ILE A 282 1.83 -14.05 -6.28
CA ILE A 282 1.00 -14.07 -5.08
C ILE A 282 0.86 -15.51 -4.53
N LEU A 283 0.64 -16.48 -5.39
CA LEU A 283 0.54 -17.90 -4.99
C LEU A 283 1.85 -18.41 -4.37
N LEU A 284 3.00 -17.93 -4.84
CA LEU A 284 4.31 -18.25 -4.27
C LEU A 284 4.49 -17.73 -2.82
N CYS A 285 3.70 -16.76 -2.36
CA CYS A 285 3.72 -16.30 -0.98
C CYS A 285 3.03 -17.29 -0.02
N ASN A 286 2.24 -18.22 -0.52
CA ASN A 286 1.54 -19.22 0.29
C ASN A 286 2.44 -20.43 0.58
N PRO A 287 2.85 -20.67 1.84
CA PRO A 287 3.77 -21.75 2.20
C PRO A 287 3.22 -23.16 1.92
N PHE A 288 1.89 -23.35 1.83
CA PHE A 288 1.30 -24.63 1.46
C PHE A 288 1.51 -24.95 -0.01
N LEU A 289 1.33 -23.95 -0.87
CA LEU A 289 1.57 -24.09 -2.31
C LEU A 289 3.07 -24.21 -2.60
N GLN A 290 3.92 -23.51 -1.83
CA GLN A 290 5.36 -23.67 -1.90
C GLN A 290 5.79 -25.13 -1.67
N LYS A 291 5.34 -25.75 -0.56
CA LYS A 291 5.68 -27.15 -0.26
C LYS A 291 5.23 -28.08 -1.37
N LYS A 292 4.06 -27.88 -1.95
CA LYS A 292 3.51 -28.72 -3.03
C LYS A 292 4.26 -28.49 -4.34
N LEU A 293 4.56 -27.25 -4.72
CA LEU A 293 5.31 -26.90 -5.93
C LEU A 293 6.75 -27.42 -5.87
N PHE A 294 7.47 -27.19 -4.76
CA PHE A 294 8.86 -27.63 -4.61
C PHE A 294 9.00 -29.14 -4.32
N SER A 295 7.94 -29.84 -3.91
CA SER A 295 7.95 -31.31 -3.82
C SER A 295 7.76 -31.99 -5.17
N CYS A 296 7.16 -31.32 -6.16
CA CYS A 296 7.04 -31.83 -7.54
C CYS A 296 8.34 -31.68 -8.36
N PHE A 297 9.28 -30.86 -7.89
CA PHE A 297 10.58 -30.65 -8.56
C PHE A 297 11.75 -31.43 -7.88
N LYS A 298 11.46 -32.30 -6.94
CA LYS A 298 12.36 -33.33 -6.42
C LYS A 298 11.96 -34.71 -6.98
#